data_bd6bde45d86c82cc9225bb6df81e0018
#
_entry.id   bd6bde45d86c82cc9225bb6df81e0018
#
_cell.length_a   1.000
_cell.length_b   1.000
_cell.length_c   1.000
_cell.angle_alpha   90.00
_cell.angle_beta   90.00
_cell.angle_gamma   90.00
#
_symmetry.space_group_name_H-M   'P 1'
#
loop_
_entity.id
_entity.type
_entity.pdbx_description
1 polymer ?
#
loop_
_entity_poly.entity_id
_entity_poly.type
_entity_poly.pdbx_seq_one_letter_code
_entity_poly.pdbx_strand_id
1 'polypeptide(L)'
;MQELRIPNDATYAPFPLAAVIAAAPLASRLLFGATLPGRLVSAAALGLYAGSAVRDWTIRRDMVWIDFQREFGADVDSLEPMPESTRRDEVARLAARLESGYTRERIPRKALAVRVNRHLTEYIARITGQRVHTSSEIRDFTLARLVFPFAMGMCDIVSGDVALFRDAGIFEAHVIGHELVHRKGYWKELHAQALSYLALVASKEPVLVQAALAERLRRQLEVLAGEDDRAYHELVDGLGLRSELAAELHALRPQSGTSRGMVQAALRRLYDERLKLTGQNGLSDYDVGFTNFLWTFLRSTAARQDRSLADA
;
A
#
# COMPACT_ATOMS: atom_id res chain seq x y z
N MET A 1 -7.76 -22.91 -13.89
CA MET A 1 -7.09 -21.69 -13.40
C MET A 1 -5.61 -21.98 -13.40
N GLN A 2 -4.81 -21.11 -14.03
CA GLN A 2 -3.35 -21.28 -14.10
C GLN A 2 -2.74 -20.87 -12.75
N GLU A 3 -1.75 -21.63 -12.27
CA GLU A 3 -1.03 -21.34 -11.03
C GLU A 3 0.37 -20.81 -11.38
N LEU A 4 0.76 -19.68 -10.79
CA LEU A 4 2.11 -19.11 -10.89
C LEU A 4 2.63 -18.88 -9.48
N ARG A 5 3.87 -19.30 -9.20
CA ARG A 5 4.50 -19.10 -7.90
C ARG A 5 5.76 -18.27 -8.02
N ILE A 6 5.77 -17.12 -7.35
CA ILE A 6 6.95 -16.27 -7.17
C ILE A 6 7.53 -16.63 -5.80
N PRO A 7 8.74 -17.19 -5.72
CA PRO A 7 9.29 -17.72 -4.46
C PRO A 7 9.52 -16.66 -3.40
N ASN A 8 9.94 -15.45 -3.79
CA ASN A 8 10.34 -14.35 -2.90
C ASN A 8 11.40 -14.77 -1.87
N ASP A 9 12.37 -15.60 -2.28
CA ASP A 9 13.41 -16.13 -1.39
C ASP A 9 14.27 -15.02 -0.77
N ALA A 10 14.39 -13.87 -1.47
CA ALA A 10 15.11 -12.69 -0.97
C ALA A 10 14.41 -12.01 0.22
N THR A 11 13.13 -12.30 0.49
CA THR A 11 12.39 -11.75 1.65
C THR A 11 12.88 -12.30 2.98
N TYR A 12 13.70 -13.34 2.99
CA TYR A 12 14.34 -13.88 4.20
C TYR A 12 15.58 -13.08 4.65
N ALA A 13 16.04 -12.13 3.85
CA ALA A 13 17.15 -11.27 4.26
C ALA A 13 16.75 -10.39 5.47
N PRO A 14 17.65 -10.15 6.43
CA PRO A 14 17.36 -9.33 7.61
C PRO A 14 17.04 -7.87 7.28
N PHE A 15 17.41 -7.40 6.09
CA PHE A 15 17.16 -6.04 5.59
C PHE A 15 16.68 -6.07 4.14
N PRO A 16 15.87 -5.08 3.70
CA PRO A 16 15.50 -4.91 2.29
C PRO A 16 16.75 -4.83 1.39
N LEU A 17 16.68 -5.38 0.17
CA LEU A 17 17.85 -5.42 -0.73
C LEU A 17 18.43 -4.04 -1.00
N ALA A 18 17.59 -3.05 -1.23
CA ALA A 18 18.05 -1.69 -1.47
C ALA A 18 18.87 -1.16 -0.29
N ALA A 19 18.45 -1.44 0.95
CA ALA A 19 19.21 -1.08 2.14
C ALA A 19 20.53 -1.87 2.26
N VAL A 20 20.52 -3.16 1.88
CA VAL A 20 21.72 -3.99 1.86
C VAL A 20 22.70 -3.50 0.79
N ILE A 21 22.24 -3.19 -0.42
CA ILE A 21 23.09 -2.66 -1.48
C ILE A 21 23.70 -1.32 -1.08
N ALA A 22 22.90 -0.41 -0.49
CA ALA A 22 23.37 0.88 -0.04
C ALA A 22 24.35 0.80 1.14
N ALA A 23 24.11 -0.12 2.09
CA ALA A 23 24.92 -0.30 3.30
C ALA A 23 26.04 -1.33 3.14
N ALA A 24 25.99 -2.21 2.16
CA ALA A 24 26.94 -3.32 1.98
C ALA A 24 28.41 -2.90 1.92
N PRO A 25 28.81 -1.82 1.21
CA PRO A 25 30.20 -1.38 1.19
C PRO A 25 30.72 -0.94 2.58
N LEU A 26 29.83 -0.30 3.38
CA LEU A 26 30.19 0.14 4.72
C LEU A 26 30.14 -1.03 5.72
N ALA A 27 29.08 -1.84 5.67
CA ALA A 27 28.92 -2.99 6.56
C ALA A 27 29.99 -4.05 6.32
N SER A 28 30.36 -4.34 5.07
CA SER A 28 31.44 -5.28 4.79
C SER A 28 32.80 -4.81 5.30
N ARG A 29 33.07 -3.50 5.26
CA ARG A 29 34.29 -2.90 5.84
C ARG A 29 34.29 -2.98 7.37
N LEU A 30 33.15 -2.72 8.01
CA LEU A 30 33.02 -2.72 9.48
C LEU A 30 33.02 -4.12 10.08
N LEU A 31 32.34 -5.09 9.46
CA LEU A 31 32.15 -6.43 10.03
C LEU A 31 33.24 -7.42 9.64
N PHE A 32 33.79 -7.33 8.44
CA PHE A 32 34.73 -8.33 7.91
C PHE A 32 36.08 -7.74 7.53
N GLY A 33 36.28 -6.44 7.68
CA GLY A 33 37.48 -5.77 7.22
C GLY A 33 37.74 -5.99 5.72
N ALA A 34 38.96 -5.73 5.27
CA ALA A 34 39.38 -5.95 3.89
C ALA A 34 39.93 -7.36 3.62
N THR A 35 39.60 -8.36 4.48
CA THR A 35 40.10 -9.72 4.37
C THR A 35 39.48 -10.48 3.19
N LEU A 36 40.23 -11.33 2.52
CA LEU A 36 39.76 -12.15 1.42
C LEU A 36 38.54 -13.02 1.80
N PRO A 37 38.51 -13.74 2.94
CA PRO A 37 37.35 -14.52 3.38
C PRO A 37 36.10 -13.66 3.55
N GLY A 38 36.22 -12.46 4.13
CA GLY A 38 35.08 -11.55 4.30
C GLY A 38 34.51 -11.07 2.98
N ARG A 39 35.36 -10.80 1.98
CA ARG A 39 34.93 -10.43 0.63
C ARG A 39 34.20 -11.57 -0.07
N LEU A 40 34.69 -12.81 0.06
CA LEU A 40 34.05 -14.00 -0.53
C LEU A 40 32.68 -14.27 0.08
N VAL A 41 32.53 -14.20 1.40
CA VAL A 41 31.25 -14.36 2.10
C VAL A 41 30.26 -13.28 1.66
N SER A 42 30.70 -12.02 1.60
CA SER A 42 29.85 -10.91 1.16
C SER A 42 29.43 -11.05 -0.30
N ALA A 43 30.35 -11.46 -1.19
CA ALA A 43 30.05 -11.69 -2.61
C ALA A 43 29.06 -12.86 -2.79
N ALA A 44 29.23 -13.95 -2.04
CA ALA A 44 28.31 -15.09 -2.08
C ALA A 44 26.91 -14.70 -1.59
N ALA A 45 26.80 -13.99 -0.45
CA ALA A 45 25.52 -13.52 0.08
C ALA A 45 24.82 -12.58 -0.91
N LEU A 46 25.55 -11.62 -1.49
CA LEU A 46 25.02 -10.70 -2.47
C LEU A 46 24.60 -11.41 -3.75
N GLY A 47 25.40 -12.39 -4.21
CA GLY A 47 25.11 -13.21 -5.40
C GLY A 47 23.85 -14.06 -5.23
N LEU A 48 23.66 -14.71 -4.09
CA LEU A 48 22.45 -15.48 -3.76
C LEU A 48 21.22 -14.58 -3.74
N TYR A 49 21.37 -13.41 -3.15
CA TYR A 49 20.28 -12.44 -3.04
C TYR A 49 19.89 -11.87 -4.41
N ALA A 50 20.87 -11.42 -5.21
CA ALA A 50 20.64 -10.93 -6.56
C ALA A 50 20.06 -12.02 -7.47
N GLY A 51 20.57 -13.24 -7.36
CA GLY A 51 20.05 -14.39 -8.11
C GLY A 51 18.59 -14.70 -7.77
N SER A 52 18.21 -14.62 -6.51
CA SER A 52 16.81 -14.76 -6.07
C SER A 52 15.92 -13.66 -6.67
N ALA A 53 16.35 -12.41 -6.61
CA ALA A 53 15.61 -11.30 -7.20
C ALA A 53 15.45 -11.45 -8.73
N VAL A 54 16.51 -11.79 -9.45
CA VAL A 54 16.47 -12.04 -10.91
C VAL A 54 15.51 -13.18 -11.25
N ARG A 55 15.53 -14.25 -10.46
CA ARG A 55 14.60 -15.37 -10.62
C ARG A 55 13.14 -14.92 -10.49
N ASP A 56 12.83 -14.17 -9.44
CA ASP A 56 11.47 -13.65 -9.21
C ASP A 56 11.01 -12.74 -10.35
N TRP A 57 11.90 -11.87 -10.85
CA TRP A 57 11.62 -11.02 -12.00
C TRP A 57 11.42 -11.80 -13.29
N THR A 58 12.17 -12.88 -13.51
CA THR A 58 12.01 -13.75 -14.67
C THR A 58 10.66 -14.45 -14.66
N ILE A 59 10.24 -14.97 -13.49
CA ILE A 59 8.95 -15.63 -13.32
C ILE A 59 7.79 -14.65 -13.58
N ARG A 60 7.92 -13.37 -13.21
CA ARG A 60 6.88 -12.35 -13.45
C ARG A 60 6.60 -12.09 -14.94
N ARG A 61 7.47 -12.51 -15.86
CA ARG A 61 7.20 -12.42 -17.31
C ARG A 61 6.00 -13.28 -17.74
N ASP A 62 5.71 -14.34 -16.99
CA ASP A 62 4.60 -15.27 -17.25
C ASP A 62 3.30 -14.83 -16.59
N MET A 63 3.27 -13.65 -15.94
CA MET A 63 2.07 -13.11 -15.31
C MET A 63 1.08 -12.57 -16.35
N VAL A 64 -0.19 -12.89 -16.12
CA VAL A 64 -1.30 -12.22 -16.79
C VAL A 64 -1.61 -10.94 -16.00
N TRP A 65 -1.34 -9.79 -16.62
CA TRP A 65 -1.56 -8.49 -15.99
C TRP A 65 -3.00 -8.04 -16.14
N ILE A 66 -3.52 -7.34 -15.12
CA ILE A 66 -4.81 -6.68 -15.19
C ILE A 66 -4.68 -5.46 -16.11
N ASP A 67 -5.53 -5.40 -17.12
CA ASP A 67 -5.77 -4.19 -17.89
C ASP A 67 -6.82 -3.36 -17.13
N PHE A 68 -6.38 -2.35 -16.39
CA PHE A 68 -7.23 -1.56 -15.51
C PHE A 68 -8.33 -0.82 -16.27
N GLN A 69 -8.03 -0.26 -17.43
CA GLN A 69 -9.02 0.42 -18.25
C GLN A 69 -10.13 -0.54 -18.72
N ARG A 70 -9.77 -1.73 -19.12
CA ARG A 70 -10.74 -2.73 -19.59
C ARG A 70 -11.56 -3.29 -18.44
N GLU A 71 -10.91 -3.66 -17.33
CA GLU A 71 -11.57 -4.37 -16.21
C GLU A 71 -12.37 -3.45 -15.30
N PHE A 72 -11.88 -2.22 -15.09
CA PHE A 72 -12.50 -1.27 -14.16
C PHE A 72 -13.12 -0.05 -14.85
N GLY A 73 -12.86 0.16 -16.14
CA GLY A 73 -13.25 1.39 -16.83
C GLY A 73 -12.49 2.64 -16.35
N ALA A 74 -11.38 2.44 -15.66
CA ALA A 74 -10.58 3.49 -15.01
C ALA A 74 -9.11 3.08 -14.94
N ASP A 75 -8.20 3.96 -15.34
CA ASP A 75 -6.75 3.86 -15.11
C ASP A 75 -6.18 5.27 -14.92
N VAL A 76 -4.90 5.38 -14.62
CA VAL A 76 -4.17 6.63 -14.29
C VAL A 76 -4.51 7.80 -15.23
N ASP A 77 -4.66 7.51 -16.52
CA ASP A 77 -4.87 8.52 -17.57
C ASP A 77 -6.37 8.79 -17.87
N SER A 78 -7.31 8.11 -17.21
CA SER A 78 -8.74 8.15 -17.55
C SER A 78 -9.66 8.42 -16.37
N LEU A 79 -9.13 9.02 -15.30
CA LEU A 79 -9.89 9.28 -14.08
C LEU A 79 -10.84 10.49 -14.25
N GLU A 80 -12.10 10.31 -13.90
CA GLU A 80 -13.06 11.40 -13.79
C GLU A 80 -12.91 12.11 -12.43
N PRO A 81 -12.79 13.44 -12.41
CA PRO A 81 -12.77 14.19 -11.16
C PRO A 81 -14.07 14.02 -10.38
N MET A 82 -13.98 13.60 -9.12
CA MET A 82 -15.14 13.53 -8.26
C MET A 82 -15.58 14.93 -7.81
N PRO A 83 -16.86 15.34 -8.02
CA PRO A 83 -17.35 16.62 -7.53
C PRO A 83 -17.25 16.76 -6.02
N GLU A 84 -16.91 17.95 -5.51
CA GLU A 84 -16.73 18.18 -4.07
C GLU A 84 -17.99 17.86 -3.25
N SER A 85 -19.18 18.25 -3.73
CA SER A 85 -20.44 17.93 -3.06
C SER A 85 -20.62 16.41 -2.92
N THR A 86 -20.37 15.66 -3.99
CA THR A 86 -20.43 14.18 -3.97
C THR A 86 -19.42 13.59 -3.00
N ARG A 87 -18.21 14.20 -2.91
CA ARG A 87 -17.17 13.80 -1.98
C ARG A 87 -17.61 13.98 -0.53
N ARG A 88 -18.26 15.10 -0.20
CA ARG A 88 -18.83 15.36 1.14
C ARG A 88 -19.93 14.36 1.50
N ASP A 89 -20.81 14.04 0.56
CA ASP A 89 -21.85 13.02 0.75
C ASP A 89 -21.26 11.63 0.96
N GLU A 90 -20.17 11.32 0.27
CA GLU A 90 -19.47 10.07 0.41
C GLU A 90 -18.77 9.96 1.77
N VAL A 91 -18.14 11.01 2.26
CA VAL A 91 -17.53 11.08 3.58
C VAL A 91 -18.57 10.76 4.66
N ALA A 92 -19.75 11.38 4.60
CA ALA A 92 -20.83 11.11 5.55
C ALA A 92 -21.31 9.64 5.50
N ARG A 93 -21.46 9.07 4.30
CA ARG A 93 -21.84 7.65 4.13
C ARG A 93 -20.77 6.69 4.66
N LEU A 94 -19.49 6.94 4.38
CA LEU A 94 -18.38 6.13 4.86
C LEU A 94 -18.27 6.17 6.38
N ALA A 95 -18.43 7.36 6.98
CA ALA A 95 -18.44 7.52 8.43
C ALA A 95 -19.57 6.70 9.08
N ALA A 96 -20.80 6.85 8.59
CA ALA A 96 -21.95 6.07 9.09
C ALA A 96 -21.74 4.56 8.94
N ARG A 97 -21.15 4.14 7.85
CA ARG A 97 -20.87 2.73 7.57
C ARG A 97 -19.78 2.16 8.48
N LEU A 98 -18.71 2.92 8.74
CA LEU A 98 -17.67 2.57 9.70
C LEU A 98 -18.22 2.48 11.12
N GLU A 99 -19.11 3.39 11.52
CA GLU A 99 -19.76 3.33 12.82
C GLU A 99 -20.62 2.08 12.99
N SER A 100 -21.46 1.78 12.00
CA SER A 100 -22.36 0.63 12.06
C SER A 100 -21.64 -0.71 11.96
N GLY A 101 -20.55 -0.79 11.20
CA GLY A 101 -19.76 -2.00 10.96
C GLY A 101 -18.52 -2.13 11.82
N TYR A 102 -18.35 -1.29 12.83
CA TYR A 102 -17.14 -1.26 13.65
C TYR A 102 -16.88 -2.56 14.37
N THR A 103 -15.65 -3.05 14.26
CA THR A 103 -15.16 -4.19 15.03
C THR A 103 -13.91 -3.84 15.81
N ARG A 104 -13.82 -4.35 17.03
CA ARG A 104 -12.62 -4.27 17.88
C ARG A 104 -11.68 -5.45 17.69
N GLU A 105 -12.02 -6.37 16.80
CA GLU A 105 -11.18 -7.52 16.53
C GLU A 105 -9.81 -7.05 16.04
N ARG A 106 -8.75 -7.59 16.66
CA ARG A 106 -7.35 -7.38 16.24
C ARG A 106 -6.75 -8.72 15.87
N ILE A 107 -6.26 -8.79 14.65
CA ILE A 107 -5.58 -9.97 14.14
C ILE A 107 -4.08 -9.71 14.24
N PRO A 108 -3.28 -10.62 14.82
CA PRO A 108 -1.83 -10.47 14.84
C PRO A 108 -1.27 -10.25 13.43
N ARG A 109 -0.35 -9.30 13.28
CA ARG A 109 0.20 -8.82 11.99
C ARG A 109 0.57 -9.94 11.02
N LYS A 110 1.27 -10.99 11.48
CA LYS A 110 1.64 -12.13 10.61
C LYS A 110 0.41 -12.89 10.09
N ALA A 111 -0.57 -13.13 10.94
CA ALA A 111 -1.82 -13.79 10.54
C ALA A 111 -2.65 -12.89 9.61
N LEU A 112 -2.66 -11.57 9.87
CA LEU A 112 -3.32 -10.59 9.03
C LEU A 112 -2.70 -10.58 7.61
N ALA A 113 -1.38 -10.58 7.50
CA ALA A 113 -0.68 -10.63 6.22
C ALA A 113 -1.02 -11.89 5.40
N VAL A 114 -1.14 -13.04 6.05
CA VAL A 114 -1.55 -14.29 5.39
C VAL A 114 -2.99 -14.16 4.85
N ARG A 115 -3.92 -13.62 5.66
CA ARG A 115 -5.33 -13.42 5.25
C ARG A 115 -5.42 -12.44 4.08
N VAL A 116 -4.79 -11.29 4.20
CA VAL A 116 -4.77 -10.25 3.15
C VAL A 116 -4.18 -10.79 1.85
N ASN A 117 -3.02 -11.49 1.91
CA ASN A 117 -2.40 -12.06 0.71
C ASN A 117 -3.29 -13.10 0.02
N ARG A 118 -4.01 -13.92 0.80
CA ARG A 118 -4.99 -14.87 0.26
C ARG A 118 -6.09 -14.16 -0.51
N HIS A 119 -6.73 -13.14 0.08
CA HIS A 119 -7.80 -12.40 -0.58
C HIS A 119 -7.32 -11.63 -1.81
N LEU A 120 -6.13 -11.04 -1.77
CA LEU A 120 -5.49 -10.42 -2.94
C LEU A 120 -5.25 -11.45 -4.05
N THR A 121 -4.71 -12.61 -3.70
CA THR A 121 -4.47 -13.70 -4.69
C THR A 121 -5.76 -14.14 -5.35
N GLU A 122 -6.83 -14.36 -4.57
CA GLU A 122 -8.13 -14.78 -5.06
C GLU A 122 -8.83 -13.70 -5.88
N TYR A 123 -8.72 -12.43 -5.45
CA TYR A 123 -9.30 -11.29 -6.16
C TYR A 123 -8.65 -11.11 -7.54
N ILE A 124 -7.33 -11.07 -7.60
CA ILE A 124 -6.58 -10.96 -8.86
C ILE A 124 -6.86 -12.17 -9.76
N ALA A 125 -6.93 -13.37 -9.19
CA ALA A 125 -7.19 -14.59 -9.95
C ALA A 125 -8.59 -14.62 -10.59
N ARG A 126 -9.60 -14.02 -9.96
CA ARG A 126 -10.94 -13.88 -10.55
C ARG A 126 -10.93 -13.03 -11.81
N ILE A 127 -10.10 -12.00 -11.85
CA ILE A 127 -9.97 -11.08 -12.98
C ILE A 127 -9.13 -11.69 -14.09
N THR A 128 -7.95 -12.22 -13.74
CA THR A 128 -6.94 -12.65 -14.72
C THR A 128 -7.05 -14.10 -15.17
N GLY A 129 -7.79 -14.93 -14.43
CA GLY A 129 -7.79 -16.39 -14.61
C GLY A 129 -6.52 -17.09 -14.10
N GLN A 130 -5.54 -16.31 -13.57
CA GLN A 130 -4.25 -16.80 -13.07
C GLN A 130 -4.08 -16.53 -11.58
N ARG A 131 -3.77 -17.56 -10.80
CA ARG A 131 -3.49 -17.44 -9.38
C ARG A 131 -2.00 -17.23 -9.13
N VAL A 132 -1.61 -16.02 -8.71
CA VAL A 132 -0.23 -15.64 -8.45
C VAL A 132 0.07 -15.72 -6.96
N HIS A 133 0.83 -16.74 -6.56
CA HIS A 133 1.27 -16.93 -5.18
C HIS A 133 2.57 -16.18 -4.91
N THR A 134 2.58 -15.41 -3.84
CA THR A 134 3.75 -14.70 -3.31
C THR A 134 3.88 -14.97 -1.82
N SER A 135 5.04 -14.69 -1.22
CA SER A 135 5.22 -14.75 0.23
C SER A 135 4.22 -13.81 0.95
N SER A 136 3.76 -14.22 2.11
CA SER A 136 2.98 -13.37 3.05
C SER A 136 3.86 -12.76 4.14
N GLU A 137 5.17 -12.98 4.11
CA GLU A 137 6.07 -12.47 5.13
C GLU A 137 6.20 -10.95 5.04
N ILE A 138 6.08 -10.29 6.18
CA ILE A 138 6.27 -8.87 6.37
C ILE A 138 7.18 -8.63 7.56
N ARG A 139 7.95 -7.55 7.51
CA ARG A 139 8.91 -7.19 8.54
C ARG A 139 8.50 -5.94 9.28
N ASP A 140 8.96 -5.82 10.51
CA ASP A 140 8.92 -4.58 11.27
C ASP A 140 10.26 -3.84 11.06
N PHE A 141 10.21 -2.62 10.52
CA PHE A 141 11.40 -1.81 10.30
C PHE A 141 11.19 -0.39 10.81
N THR A 142 11.05 -0.25 12.11
CA THR A 142 10.71 1.02 12.78
C THR A 142 11.76 2.12 12.59
N LEU A 143 13.04 1.76 12.38
CA LEU A 143 14.11 2.73 12.11
C LEU A 143 13.92 3.50 10.79
N ALA A 144 13.20 2.92 9.82
CA ALA A 144 12.89 3.61 8.57
C ALA A 144 12.06 4.88 8.77
N ARG A 145 11.33 5.01 9.88
CA ARG A 145 10.59 6.24 10.24
C ARG A 145 11.49 7.47 10.39
N LEU A 146 12.75 7.27 10.69
CA LEU A 146 13.72 8.38 10.79
C LEU A 146 14.02 9.00 9.41
N VAL A 147 13.93 8.17 8.35
CA VAL A 147 14.20 8.58 6.97
C VAL A 147 12.92 8.86 6.20
N PHE A 148 11.89 8.03 6.42
CA PHE A 148 10.58 8.12 5.73
C PHE A 148 9.44 8.29 6.74
N PRO A 149 9.35 9.44 7.44
CA PRO A 149 8.36 9.65 8.51
C PRO A 149 6.91 9.68 7.99
N PHE A 150 6.72 9.92 6.70
CA PHE A 150 5.42 9.97 6.02
C PHE A 150 4.91 8.60 5.52
N ALA A 151 5.82 7.61 5.40
CA ALA A 151 5.45 6.27 4.92
C ALA A 151 5.04 5.34 6.08
N MET A 152 4.05 4.49 5.84
CA MET A 152 3.61 3.46 6.79
C MET A 152 4.33 2.13 6.54
N GLY A 153 4.67 1.86 5.30
CA GLY A 153 5.37 0.66 4.86
C GLY A 153 6.14 0.92 3.57
N MET A 154 6.76 -0.11 3.07
CA MET A 154 7.47 -0.11 1.80
C MET A 154 7.61 -1.54 1.28
N CYS A 155 7.46 -1.70 -0.03
CA CYS A 155 7.90 -2.88 -0.75
C CYS A 155 9.19 -2.57 -1.53
N ASP A 156 10.22 -3.36 -1.32
CA ASP A 156 11.44 -3.28 -2.13
C ASP A 156 11.16 -3.84 -3.53
N ILE A 157 11.30 -3.00 -4.53
CA ILE A 157 11.03 -3.34 -5.94
C ILE A 157 11.90 -4.51 -6.42
N VAL A 158 13.13 -4.61 -5.96
CA VAL A 158 14.09 -5.60 -6.44
C VAL A 158 13.84 -6.97 -5.81
N SER A 159 13.70 -7.02 -4.49
CA SER A 159 13.54 -8.27 -3.75
C SER A 159 12.08 -8.68 -3.51
N GLY A 160 11.15 -7.72 -3.61
CA GLY A 160 9.78 -7.91 -3.15
C GLY A 160 9.65 -7.99 -1.62
N ASP A 161 10.68 -7.59 -0.87
CA ASP A 161 10.61 -7.58 0.60
C ASP A 161 9.66 -6.46 1.07
N VAL A 162 8.78 -6.79 2.02
CA VAL A 162 7.79 -5.86 2.55
C VAL A 162 8.12 -5.56 4.00
N ALA A 163 8.22 -4.29 4.33
CA ALA A 163 8.45 -3.80 5.67
C ALA A 163 7.40 -2.78 6.09
N LEU A 164 6.89 -2.89 7.32
CA LEU A 164 6.07 -1.88 7.95
C LEU A 164 6.92 -1.07 8.93
N PHE A 165 6.71 0.25 8.92
CA PHE A 165 7.52 1.19 9.70
C PHE A 165 6.89 1.55 11.04
N ARG A 166 5.59 1.28 11.20
CA ARG A 166 4.82 1.53 12.42
C ARG A 166 3.60 0.62 12.51
N ASP A 167 2.97 0.62 13.67
CA ASP A 167 1.59 0.15 13.80
C ASP A 167 0.67 1.14 13.06
N ALA A 168 -0.13 0.64 12.15
CA ALA A 168 -1.06 1.43 11.35
C ALA A 168 -2.51 1.32 11.87
N GLY A 169 -2.73 0.72 13.03
CA GLY A 169 -4.04 0.62 13.66
C GLY A 169 -5.09 0.00 12.75
N ILE A 170 -6.23 0.66 12.61
CA ILE A 170 -7.34 0.19 11.76
C ILE A 170 -6.97 0.14 10.27
N PHE A 171 -5.92 0.85 9.83
CA PHE A 171 -5.47 0.89 8.44
C PHE A 171 -4.53 -0.27 8.08
N GLU A 172 -4.07 -1.05 9.08
CA GLU A 172 -2.96 -2.00 8.90
C GLU A 172 -3.23 -3.03 7.80
N ALA A 173 -4.46 -3.56 7.71
CA ALA A 173 -4.81 -4.52 6.65
C ALA A 173 -4.69 -3.90 5.25
N HIS A 174 -5.08 -2.61 5.08
CA HIS A 174 -4.95 -1.92 3.81
C HIS A 174 -3.49 -1.63 3.46
N VAL A 175 -2.69 -1.17 4.43
CA VAL A 175 -1.25 -0.93 4.24
C VAL A 175 -0.54 -2.23 3.84
N ILE A 176 -0.80 -3.33 4.54
CA ILE A 176 -0.27 -4.65 4.19
C ILE A 176 -0.70 -5.04 2.77
N GLY A 177 -1.97 -4.85 2.44
CA GLY A 177 -2.52 -5.16 1.12
C GLY A 177 -1.81 -4.38 0.02
N HIS A 178 -1.62 -3.09 0.20
CA HIS A 178 -0.92 -2.19 -0.71
C HIS A 178 0.51 -2.68 -1.00
N GLU A 179 1.28 -2.98 0.05
CA GLU A 179 2.66 -3.45 -0.11
C GLU A 179 2.73 -4.86 -0.73
N LEU A 180 1.75 -5.73 -0.43
CA LEU A 180 1.68 -7.05 -1.05
C LEU A 180 1.26 -6.99 -2.52
N VAL A 181 0.49 -5.99 -2.94
CA VAL A 181 0.20 -5.73 -4.37
C VAL A 181 1.47 -5.38 -5.11
N HIS A 182 2.34 -4.54 -4.52
CA HIS A 182 3.67 -4.27 -5.08
C HIS A 182 4.53 -5.53 -5.17
N ARG A 183 4.53 -6.38 -4.14
CA ARG A 183 5.21 -7.68 -4.17
C ARG A 183 4.73 -8.57 -5.31
N LYS A 184 3.45 -8.50 -5.67
CA LYS A 184 2.90 -9.22 -6.83
C LYS A 184 3.32 -8.61 -8.17
N GLY A 185 3.89 -7.40 -8.19
CA GLY A 185 4.46 -6.76 -9.37
C GLY A 185 3.67 -5.57 -9.91
N TYR A 186 2.59 -5.16 -9.29
CA TYR A 186 1.84 -3.95 -9.65
C TYR A 186 2.51 -2.72 -9.02
N TRP A 187 3.34 -2.00 -9.76
CA TRP A 187 4.22 -0.94 -9.24
C TRP A 187 3.62 0.45 -9.24
N LYS A 188 2.50 0.67 -9.95
CA LYS A 188 1.79 1.95 -9.89
C LYS A 188 1.07 2.06 -8.55
N GLU A 189 1.24 3.20 -7.87
CA GLU A 189 0.63 3.46 -6.56
C GLU A 189 -0.90 3.40 -6.61
N LEU A 190 -1.49 3.96 -7.68
CA LEU A 190 -2.94 3.86 -7.90
C LEU A 190 -3.41 2.41 -7.98
N HIS A 191 -2.67 1.54 -8.70
CA HIS A 191 -3.02 0.13 -8.81
C HIS A 191 -2.93 -0.59 -7.47
N ALA A 192 -1.89 -0.28 -6.67
CA ALA A 192 -1.71 -0.86 -5.35
C ALA A 192 -2.84 -0.43 -4.38
N GLN A 193 -3.20 0.84 -4.39
CA GLN A 193 -4.34 1.36 -3.61
C GLN A 193 -5.66 0.69 -4.03
N ALA A 194 -5.94 0.68 -5.33
CA ALA A 194 -7.19 0.14 -5.87
C ALA A 194 -7.35 -1.36 -5.61
N LEU A 195 -6.34 -2.17 -5.94
CA LEU A 195 -6.41 -3.63 -5.75
C LEU A 195 -6.46 -4.02 -4.27
N SER A 196 -5.72 -3.32 -3.40
CA SER A 196 -5.82 -3.52 -1.96
C SER A 196 -7.24 -3.26 -1.48
N TYR A 197 -7.80 -2.09 -1.77
CA TYR A 197 -9.16 -1.72 -1.38
C TYR A 197 -10.19 -2.73 -1.89
N LEU A 198 -10.21 -3.01 -3.18
CA LEU A 198 -11.20 -3.88 -3.81
C LEU A 198 -11.14 -5.32 -3.29
N ALA A 199 -9.94 -5.86 -3.09
CA ALA A 199 -9.76 -7.20 -2.53
C ALA A 199 -10.24 -7.30 -1.08
N LEU A 200 -9.96 -6.28 -0.26
CA LEU A 200 -10.39 -6.25 1.15
C LEU A 200 -11.91 -6.12 1.27
N VAL A 201 -12.54 -5.27 0.47
CA VAL A 201 -14.01 -5.15 0.43
C VAL A 201 -14.65 -6.45 -0.05
N ALA A 202 -14.12 -7.06 -1.11
CA ALA A 202 -14.60 -8.31 -1.65
C ALA A 202 -14.43 -9.51 -0.70
N SER A 203 -13.55 -9.42 0.30
CA SER A 203 -13.35 -10.45 1.31
C SER A 203 -14.57 -10.68 2.19
N LYS A 204 -15.36 -9.62 2.42
CA LYS A 204 -16.48 -9.56 3.38
C LYS A 204 -16.09 -9.85 4.84
N GLU A 205 -14.79 -9.95 5.15
CA GLU A 205 -14.31 -10.10 6.52
C GLU A 205 -14.38 -8.73 7.24
N PRO A 206 -15.08 -8.60 8.39
CA PRO A 206 -15.33 -7.29 9.02
C PRO A 206 -14.08 -6.45 9.25
N VAL A 207 -12.98 -7.05 9.75
CA VAL A 207 -11.72 -6.35 10.00
C VAL A 207 -11.09 -5.81 8.71
N LEU A 208 -11.16 -6.58 7.62
CA LEU A 208 -10.58 -6.20 6.33
C LEU A 208 -11.43 -5.11 5.66
N VAL A 209 -12.75 -5.27 5.69
CA VAL A 209 -13.68 -4.25 5.18
C VAL A 209 -13.54 -2.94 5.95
N GLN A 210 -13.44 -3.00 7.27
CA GLN A 210 -13.21 -1.82 8.11
C GLN A 210 -11.94 -1.07 7.68
N ALA A 211 -10.82 -1.78 7.47
CA ALA A 211 -9.57 -1.16 7.05
C ALA A 211 -9.68 -0.49 5.67
N ALA A 212 -10.37 -1.13 4.73
CA ALA A 212 -10.61 -0.56 3.40
C ALA A 212 -11.45 0.71 3.47
N LEU A 213 -12.58 0.68 4.21
CA LEU A 213 -13.46 1.83 4.37
C LEU A 213 -12.78 2.99 5.12
N ALA A 214 -11.99 2.67 6.15
CA ALA A 214 -11.22 3.67 6.89
C ALA A 214 -10.19 4.37 5.98
N GLU A 215 -9.48 3.61 5.14
CA GLU A 215 -8.54 4.20 4.17
C GLU A 215 -9.27 5.08 3.16
N ARG A 216 -10.39 4.63 2.60
CA ARG A 216 -11.18 5.44 1.66
C ARG A 216 -11.69 6.72 2.33
N LEU A 217 -12.21 6.65 3.56
CA LEU A 217 -12.63 7.82 4.33
C LEU A 217 -11.45 8.80 4.53
N ARG A 218 -10.31 8.28 5.00
CA ARG A 218 -9.09 9.07 5.19
C ARG A 218 -8.71 9.83 3.92
N ARG A 219 -8.67 9.16 2.76
CA ARG A 219 -8.28 9.80 1.50
C ARG A 219 -9.27 10.87 1.05
N GLN A 220 -10.56 10.66 1.27
CA GLN A 220 -11.57 11.69 1.01
C GLN A 220 -11.36 12.94 1.90
N LEU A 221 -11.07 12.73 3.19
CA LEU A 221 -10.77 13.80 4.13
C LEU A 221 -9.48 14.55 3.76
N GLU A 222 -8.44 13.84 3.34
CA GLU A 222 -7.17 14.42 2.89
C GLU A 222 -7.37 15.31 1.65
N VAL A 223 -8.21 14.89 0.70
CA VAL A 223 -8.53 15.69 -0.49
C VAL A 223 -9.34 16.94 -0.12
N LEU A 224 -10.31 16.84 0.79
CA LEU A 224 -11.14 17.97 1.21
C LEU A 224 -10.35 19.00 2.02
N ALA A 225 -9.44 18.54 2.88
CA ALA A 225 -8.62 19.41 3.73
C ALA A 225 -7.42 20.00 2.97
N GLY A 226 -6.97 19.37 1.89
CA GLY A 226 -5.72 19.73 1.23
C GLY A 226 -4.52 19.66 2.18
N GLU A 227 -3.72 20.72 2.22
CA GLU A 227 -2.54 20.82 3.11
C GLU A 227 -2.87 21.42 4.49
N ASP A 228 -4.14 21.76 4.76
CA ASP A 228 -4.58 22.37 6.02
C ASP A 228 -4.89 21.29 7.08
N ASP A 229 -3.95 21.10 8.01
CA ASP A 229 -4.11 20.13 9.11
C ASP A 229 -5.28 20.50 10.04
N ARG A 230 -5.55 21.80 10.23
CA ARG A 230 -6.68 22.24 11.07
C ARG A 230 -8.01 21.89 10.40
N ALA A 231 -8.15 22.17 9.10
CA ALA A 231 -9.34 21.79 8.35
C ALA A 231 -9.55 20.25 8.37
N TYR A 232 -8.46 19.46 8.30
CA TYR A 232 -8.57 18.01 8.44
C TYR A 232 -9.14 17.59 9.80
N HIS A 233 -8.63 18.14 10.89
CA HIS A 233 -9.12 17.84 12.24
C HIS A 233 -10.58 18.28 12.43
N GLU A 234 -10.95 19.47 11.96
CA GLU A 234 -12.33 19.96 12.02
C GLU A 234 -13.29 19.06 11.21
N LEU A 235 -12.86 18.53 10.07
CA LEU A 235 -13.63 17.53 9.31
C LEU A 235 -13.82 16.24 10.10
N VAL A 236 -12.77 15.69 10.70
CA VAL A 236 -12.85 14.46 11.51
C VAL A 236 -13.80 14.65 12.69
N ASP A 237 -13.67 15.75 13.44
CA ASP A 237 -14.51 16.06 14.59
C ASP A 237 -15.99 16.22 14.21
N GLY A 238 -16.25 16.78 13.03
CA GLY A 238 -17.61 16.98 12.50
C GLY A 238 -18.33 15.70 12.09
N LEU A 239 -17.63 14.55 11.98
CA LEU A 239 -18.25 13.28 11.57
C LEU A 239 -18.99 12.54 12.69
N GLY A 240 -18.80 12.92 13.96
CA GLY A 240 -19.41 12.24 15.10
C GLY A 240 -19.00 10.77 15.25
N LEU A 241 -17.79 10.43 14.82
CA LEU A 241 -17.24 9.10 14.94
C LEU A 241 -16.98 8.74 16.41
N ARG A 242 -17.03 7.45 16.74
CA ARG A 242 -16.56 6.97 18.05
C ARG A 242 -15.11 7.39 18.30
N SER A 243 -14.77 7.56 19.57
CA SER A 243 -13.46 8.08 19.98
C SER A 243 -12.28 7.29 19.44
N GLU A 244 -12.42 5.95 19.32
CA GLU A 244 -11.37 5.09 18.81
C GLU A 244 -11.08 5.36 17.31
N LEU A 245 -12.12 5.50 16.48
CA LEU A 245 -11.96 5.82 15.06
C LEU A 245 -11.44 7.24 14.84
N ALA A 246 -11.97 8.21 15.56
CA ALA A 246 -11.52 9.60 15.49
C ALA A 246 -10.04 9.72 15.88
N ALA A 247 -9.62 9.05 16.97
CA ALA A 247 -8.22 9.05 17.42
C ALA A 247 -7.26 8.47 16.37
N GLU A 248 -7.63 7.37 15.70
CA GLU A 248 -6.82 6.78 14.61
C GLU A 248 -6.68 7.74 13.42
N LEU A 249 -7.75 8.45 13.03
CA LEU A 249 -7.70 9.45 11.96
C LEU A 249 -6.84 10.65 12.36
N HIS A 250 -7.01 11.18 13.58
CA HIS A 250 -6.19 12.29 14.09
C HIS A 250 -4.70 11.93 14.17
N ALA A 251 -4.36 10.69 14.52
CA ALA A 251 -2.97 10.23 14.59
C ALA A 251 -2.23 10.23 13.25
N LEU A 252 -2.95 10.28 12.13
CA LEU A 252 -2.34 10.35 10.79
C LEU A 252 -1.79 11.74 10.46
N ARG A 253 -2.42 12.79 10.99
CA ARG A 253 -1.96 14.18 10.86
C ARG A 253 -1.77 14.78 12.26
N PRO A 254 -0.66 14.47 12.96
CA PRO A 254 -0.40 15.08 14.26
C PRO A 254 -0.25 16.59 14.09
N GLN A 255 -0.87 17.35 14.96
CA GLN A 255 -0.72 18.80 15.01
C GLN A 255 0.76 19.12 15.23
N SER A 256 1.44 19.52 14.18
CA SER A 256 2.89 19.68 14.21
C SER A 256 3.29 21.12 14.44
N GLY A 257 4.07 21.33 15.50
CA GLY A 257 4.78 22.58 15.78
C GLY A 257 6.30 22.41 15.74
N THR A 258 6.89 21.74 14.74
CA THR A 258 8.34 21.54 14.78
C THR A 258 9.03 21.57 13.42
N SER A 259 10.28 22.07 13.43
CA SER A 259 11.27 22.24 12.37
C SER A 259 11.59 21.01 11.49
N ARG A 260 10.94 19.86 11.71
CA ARG A 260 11.03 18.68 10.85
C ARG A 260 10.38 18.88 9.46
N GLY A 261 9.58 19.95 9.30
CA GLY A 261 8.79 20.20 8.10
C GLY A 261 9.63 20.36 6.81
N MET A 262 10.78 21.02 6.84
CA MET A 262 11.57 21.28 5.63
C MET A 262 12.21 20.01 5.05
N VAL A 263 12.82 19.17 5.89
CA VAL A 263 13.44 17.91 5.43
C VAL A 263 12.37 16.95 4.93
N GLN A 264 11.26 16.86 5.65
CA GLN A 264 10.13 16.03 5.25
C GLN A 264 9.50 16.50 3.93
N ALA A 265 9.33 17.82 3.76
CA ALA A 265 8.83 18.40 2.51
C ALA A 265 9.80 18.12 1.33
N ALA A 266 11.10 18.24 1.55
CA ALA A 266 12.10 17.93 0.53
C ALA A 266 12.08 16.44 0.12
N LEU A 267 11.99 15.53 1.10
CA LEU A 267 11.89 14.10 0.85
C LEU A 267 10.58 13.74 0.12
N ARG A 268 9.45 14.35 0.50
CA ARG A 268 8.18 14.18 -0.22
C ARG A 268 8.26 14.64 -1.67
N ARG A 269 8.88 15.81 -1.92
CA ARG A 269 9.08 16.31 -3.30
C ARG A 269 9.96 15.37 -4.11
N LEU A 270 11.06 14.90 -3.55
CA LEU A 270 11.94 13.95 -4.23
C LEU A 270 11.21 12.65 -4.58
N TYR A 271 10.39 12.15 -3.66
CA TYR A 271 9.59 10.96 -3.91
C TYR A 271 8.51 11.21 -4.97
N ASP A 272 7.83 12.34 -4.93
CA ASP A 272 6.83 12.76 -5.91
C ASP A 272 7.43 12.83 -7.33
N GLU A 273 8.59 13.48 -7.47
CA GLU A 273 9.31 13.56 -8.75
C GLU A 273 9.75 12.17 -9.25
N ARG A 274 10.19 11.29 -8.35
CA ARG A 274 10.50 9.90 -8.70
C ARG A 274 9.29 9.16 -9.27
N LEU A 275 8.12 9.31 -8.67
CA LEU A 275 6.88 8.68 -9.15
C LEU A 275 6.52 9.21 -10.54
N LYS A 276 6.61 10.52 -10.77
CA LYS A 276 6.35 11.15 -12.08
C LYS A 276 7.31 10.63 -13.16
N LEU A 277 8.59 10.47 -12.84
CA LEU A 277 9.58 9.88 -13.76
C LEU A 277 9.26 8.42 -14.15
N THR A 278 8.46 7.72 -13.36
CA THR A 278 8.01 6.35 -13.66
C THR A 278 6.64 6.27 -14.34
N GLY A 279 6.12 7.41 -14.84
CA GLY A 279 4.84 7.47 -15.56
C GLY A 279 3.61 7.41 -14.66
N GLN A 280 3.73 7.92 -13.44
CA GLN A 280 2.63 8.07 -12.47
C GLN A 280 2.32 9.56 -12.27
N ASN A 281 1.18 9.91 -11.66
CA ASN A 281 0.83 11.30 -11.38
C ASN A 281 1.49 11.86 -10.10
N GLY A 282 2.41 11.09 -9.51
CA GLY A 282 3.07 11.47 -8.27
C GLY A 282 2.29 11.05 -7.03
N LEU A 283 2.51 11.76 -5.93
CA LEU A 283 1.83 11.50 -4.64
C LEU A 283 0.31 11.70 -4.72
N SER A 284 -0.20 12.44 -5.72
CA SER A 284 -1.64 12.59 -5.92
C SER A 284 -2.36 11.28 -6.24
N ASP A 285 -1.65 10.25 -6.74
CA ASP A 285 -2.23 8.93 -6.98
C ASP A 285 -2.69 8.22 -5.70
N TYR A 286 -2.12 8.58 -4.54
CA TYR A 286 -2.57 8.04 -3.26
C TYR A 286 -3.92 8.61 -2.80
N ASP A 287 -4.19 9.88 -3.06
CA ASP A 287 -5.35 10.60 -2.53
C ASP A 287 -6.38 10.88 -3.63
N VAL A 288 -6.13 11.90 -4.43
CA VAL A 288 -7.03 12.34 -5.51
C VAL A 288 -7.19 11.25 -6.57
N GLY A 289 -6.09 10.62 -6.98
CA GLY A 289 -6.10 9.55 -7.97
C GLY A 289 -6.94 8.38 -7.51
N PHE A 290 -6.69 7.87 -6.30
CA PHE A 290 -7.42 6.74 -5.74
C PHE A 290 -8.92 7.02 -5.57
N THR A 291 -9.29 8.18 -5.02
CA THR A 291 -10.70 8.53 -4.84
C THR A 291 -11.43 8.75 -6.17
N ASN A 292 -10.76 9.35 -7.15
CA ASN A 292 -11.28 9.51 -8.50
C ASN A 292 -11.37 8.17 -9.25
N PHE A 293 -10.41 7.24 -9.02
CA PHE A 293 -10.49 5.90 -9.56
C PHE A 293 -11.76 5.18 -9.08
N LEU A 294 -12.02 5.18 -7.77
CA LEU A 294 -13.22 4.56 -7.23
C LEU A 294 -14.49 5.23 -7.75
N TRP A 295 -14.50 6.54 -7.90
CA TRP A 295 -15.61 7.29 -8.47
C TRP A 295 -15.87 6.88 -9.93
N THR A 296 -14.84 6.88 -10.76
CA THR A 296 -14.93 6.49 -12.18
C THR A 296 -15.38 5.03 -12.31
N PHE A 297 -14.77 4.14 -11.55
CA PHE A 297 -15.10 2.71 -11.54
C PHE A 297 -16.56 2.46 -11.16
N LEU A 298 -17.06 3.04 -10.08
CA LEU A 298 -18.45 2.82 -9.61
C LEU A 298 -19.50 3.31 -10.60
N ARG A 299 -19.14 4.21 -11.50
CA ARG A 299 -20.00 4.70 -12.60
C ARG A 299 -19.86 3.90 -13.87
N SER A 300 -18.82 3.08 -13.98
CA SER A 300 -18.56 2.27 -15.17
C SER A 300 -19.57 1.10 -15.28
N THR A 301 -19.65 0.52 -16.48
CA THR A 301 -20.43 -0.70 -16.72
C THR A 301 -19.86 -1.92 -15.99
N ALA A 302 -18.55 -1.93 -15.74
CA ALA A 302 -17.86 -3.01 -15.03
C ALA A 302 -18.36 -3.14 -13.58
N ALA A 303 -18.53 -2.03 -12.86
CA ALA A 303 -19.04 -2.04 -11.50
C ALA A 303 -20.48 -2.58 -11.40
N ARG A 304 -21.31 -2.33 -12.43
CA ARG A 304 -22.70 -2.84 -12.47
C ARG A 304 -22.77 -4.35 -12.61
N GLN A 305 -21.74 -4.98 -13.15
CA GLN A 305 -21.64 -6.43 -13.32
C GLN A 305 -21.06 -7.12 -12.08
N ASP A 306 -20.21 -6.43 -11.30
CA ASP A 306 -19.66 -6.97 -10.05
C ASP A 306 -20.54 -6.62 -8.84
N ARG A 307 -21.56 -7.47 -8.61
CA ARG A 307 -22.48 -7.34 -7.47
C ARG A 307 -21.77 -7.40 -6.09
N SER A 308 -20.55 -7.90 -6.03
CA SER A 308 -19.80 -7.99 -4.76
C SER A 308 -19.35 -6.62 -4.25
N LEU A 309 -19.34 -5.62 -5.13
CA LEU A 309 -18.92 -4.24 -4.85
C LEU A 309 -20.10 -3.26 -4.78
N ALA A 310 -21.32 -3.67 -5.12
CA ALA A 310 -22.51 -2.81 -5.11
C ALA A 310 -22.83 -2.27 -3.72
N ASP A 311 -22.39 -2.97 -2.67
CA ASP A 311 -22.56 -2.59 -1.27
C ASP A 311 -21.27 -1.96 -0.66
N ALA A 312 -20.24 -1.74 -1.43
CA ALA A 312 -18.98 -1.12 -1.02
C ALA A 312 -19.00 0.40 -1.24
#